data_63df8e801010f666d2e6dbb2021ce020
#
_entry.id   63df8e801010f666d2e6dbb2021ce020
#
_cell.length_a   1.000
_cell.length_b   1.000
_cell.length_c   1.000
_cell.angle_alpha   90.00
_cell.angle_beta   90.00
_cell.angle_gamma   90.00
#
_symmetry.space_group_name_H-M   'P 1'
#
loop_
_entity.id
_entity.type
_entity.pdbx_description
1 polymer ?
#
loop_
_entity_poly.entity_id
_entity_poly.type
_entity_poly.pdbx_seq_one_letter_code
_entity_poly.pdbx_strand_id
1 'polypeptide(L)'
;MHSDIIRILADLVNRTLPLGQIHFSAMAEQHPRTSPCLVITLDAPCEAIFSSFGHLTHPSPNALSIHFGKQLLTIELQHDNTLVQQLQVARRGPRTGAFLLQTLTELQMQPDEQNTAILVVLSLLSHCRDLLGSDIHTASRSRALFEAIRRFIEEHHASALTRESVAQAFYISPNYLSHLFQKIGNVGFNEFLTQTRLEHARQLLKGYDLKIKDIAATCGFTDSNYFCRLFRKHTERSPSEYRRQYHSELTAKK
;
A
#
# COMPACT_ATOMS: atom_id res chain seq x y z
N MET A 1 1.53 -3.60 -12.10
CA MET A 1 0.50 -4.64 -11.79
C MET A 1 -0.90 -4.09 -11.45
N HIS A 2 -1.12 -2.80 -11.29
CA HIS A 2 -2.46 -2.22 -11.04
C HIS A 2 -3.11 -1.68 -12.32
N SER A 3 -2.48 -1.85 -13.48
CA SER A 3 -2.82 -1.14 -14.72
C SER A 3 -4.10 -1.64 -15.42
N ASP A 4 -4.39 -2.93 -15.36
CA ASP A 4 -5.47 -3.49 -16.18
C ASP A 4 -6.86 -3.11 -15.66
N ILE A 5 -7.12 -3.24 -14.36
CA ILE A 5 -8.38 -2.78 -13.75
C ILE A 5 -8.60 -1.30 -13.98
N ILE A 6 -7.56 -0.46 -13.79
CA ILE A 6 -7.69 1.00 -14.00
C ILE A 6 -7.95 1.32 -15.46
N ARG A 7 -7.28 0.63 -16.39
CA ARG A 7 -7.51 0.78 -17.82
C ARG A 7 -8.95 0.41 -18.20
N ILE A 8 -9.42 -0.75 -17.75
CA ILE A 8 -10.80 -1.19 -18.02
C ILE A 8 -11.82 -0.19 -17.46
N LEU A 9 -11.64 0.29 -16.22
CA LEU A 9 -12.50 1.32 -15.65
C LEU A 9 -12.46 2.62 -16.45
N ALA A 10 -11.29 3.02 -16.95
CA ALA A 10 -11.16 4.20 -17.80
C ALA A 10 -11.87 4.00 -19.16
N ASP A 11 -11.72 2.83 -19.78
CA ASP A 11 -12.35 2.49 -21.04
C ASP A 11 -13.88 2.47 -20.93
N LEU A 12 -14.42 1.92 -19.85
CA LEU A 12 -15.86 1.94 -19.56
C LEU A 12 -16.37 3.37 -19.34
N VAL A 13 -15.69 4.17 -18.51
CA VAL A 13 -16.07 5.55 -18.21
C VAL A 13 -15.99 6.44 -19.45
N ASN A 14 -14.96 6.29 -20.28
CA ASN A 14 -14.76 7.06 -21.51
C ASN A 14 -15.60 6.52 -22.69
N ARG A 15 -16.38 5.47 -22.46
CA ARG A 15 -17.23 4.81 -23.48
C ARG A 15 -16.45 4.23 -24.68
N THR A 16 -15.16 3.98 -24.54
CA THR A 16 -14.38 3.20 -25.51
C THR A 16 -14.77 1.73 -25.46
N LEU A 17 -15.25 1.27 -24.30
CA LEU A 17 -15.94 0.01 -24.08
C LEU A 17 -17.40 0.33 -23.70
N PRO A 18 -18.35 0.32 -24.65
CA PRO A 18 -19.71 0.77 -24.40
C PRO A 18 -20.46 -0.21 -23.51
N LEU A 19 -21.10 0.30 -22.46
CA LEU A 19 -22.00 -0.45 -21.60
C LEU A 19 -23.39 -0.52 -22.26
N GLY A 20 -23.91 -1.73 -22.50
CA GLY A 20 -25.19 -1.97 -23.12
C GLY A 20 -26.34 -1.86 -22.15
N GLN A 21 -26.70 -2.95 -21.47
CA GLN A 21 -27.82 -3.01 -20.54
C GLN A 21 -27.38 -3.17 -19.09
N ILE A 22 -28.21 -2.67 -18.18
CA ILE A 22 -28.08 -2.89 -16.74
C ILE A 22 -29.16 -3.88 -16.31
N HIS A 23 -28.76 -5.05 -15.85
CA HIS A 23 -29.65 -6.04 -15.28
C HIS A 23 -29.67 -5.90 -13.75
N PHE A 24 -30.83 -5.98 -13.18
CA PHE A 24 -31.00 -5.98 -11.72
C PHE A 24 -31.27 -7.41 -11.27
N SER A 25 -30.43 -7.91 -10.35
CA SER A 25 -30.65 -9.23 -9.78
C SER A 25 -31.89 -9.23 -8.90
N ALA A 26 -32.74 -10.23 -9.04
CA ALA A 26 -33.91 -10.39 -8.18
C ALA A 26 -33.48 -10.45 -6.70
N MET A 27 -34.32 -9.89 -5.80
CA MET A 27 -34.11 -9.96 -4.36
C MET A 27 -34.07 -11.43 -3.92
N ALA A 28 -32.86 -11.99 -3.72
CA ALA A 28 -32.69 -13.21 -2.98
C ALA A 28 -32.94 -12.95 -1.49
N GLU A 29 -33.48 -13.93 -0.77
CA GLU A 29 -33.80 -13.82 0.66
C GLU A 29 -32.67 -13.16 1.47
N GLN A 30 -33.06 -12.21 2.30
CA GLN A 30 -32.18 -11.30 3.05
C GLN A 30 -31.18 -12.06 3.94
N HIS A 31 -29.92 -12.13 3.51
CA HIS A 31 -28.81 -12.41 4.41
C HIS A 31 -28.26 -11.08 4.97
N PRO A 32 -28.26 -10.85 6.28
CA PRO A 32 -27.98 -9.53 6.89
C PRO A 32 -26.53 -9.03 6.79
N ARG A 33 -25.66 -9.71 6.06
CA ARG A 33 -24.22 -9.37 5.95
C ARG A 33 -23.71 -9.14 4.53
N THR A 34 -24.57 -9.05 3.55
CA THR A 34 -24.16 -8.90 2.16
C THR A 34 -24.05 -7.43 1.77
N SER A 35 -22.99 -7.12 1.04
CA SER A 35 -22.71 -5.76 0.52
C SER A 35 -23.17 -5.67 -0.92
N PRO A 36 -23.60 -4.50 -1.43
CA PRO A 36 -23.91 -4.32 -2.83
C PRO A 36 -22.78 -4.76 -3.74
N CYS A 37 -23.11 -5.34 -4.88
CA CYS A 37 -22.18 -5.81 -5.88
C CYS A 37 -22.61 -5.36 -7.28
N LEU A 38 -21.62 -4.92 -8.07
CA LEU A 38 -21.77 -4.61 -9.48
C LEU A 38 -20.81 -5.52 -10.26
N VAL A 39 -21.35 -6.30 -11.20
CA VAL A 39 -20.55 -7.15 -12.08
C VAL A 39 -20.73 -6.68 -13.52
N ILE A 40 -19.63 -6.50 -14.25
CA ILE A 40 -19.61 -6.06 -15.63
C ILE A 40 -18.97 -7.15 -16.47
N THR A 41 -19.70 -7.64 -17.46
CA THR A 41 -19.18 -8.56 -18.46
C THR A 41 -18.26 -7.78 -19.40
N LEU A 42 -17.09 -8.33 -19.69
CA LEU A 42 -16.10 -7.68 -20.57
C LEU A 42 -16.15 -8.20 -22.01
N ASP A 43 -16.99 -9.20 -22.25
CA ASP A 43 -17.28 -9.69 -23.60
C ASP A 43 -18.33 -8.78 -24.25
N ALA A 44 -18.16 -8.50 -25.55
CA ALA A 44 -19.07 -7.61 -26.27
C ALA A 44 -20.41 -8.31 -26.63
N PRO A 45 -21.55 -7.68 -26.37
CA PRO A 45 -21.74 -6.37 -25.73
C PRO A 45 -21.48 -6.43 -24.22
N CYS A 46 -20.81 -5.40 -23.69
CA CYS A 46 -20.62 -5.29 -22.23
C CYS A 46 -21.97 -5.04 -21.55
N GLU A 47 -22.30 -5.85 -20.58
CA GLU A 47 -23.51 -5.71 -19.76
C GLU A 47 -23.13 -5.59 -18.28
N ALA A 48 -23.96 -4.92 -17.50
CA ALA A 48 -23.77 -4.85 -16.06
C ALA A 48 -24.92 -5.52 -15.32
N ILE A 49 -24.58 -6.18 -14.23
CA ILE A 49 -25.55 -6.79 -13.32
C ILE A 49 -25.34 -6.15 -11.95
N PHE A 50 -26.37 -5.51 -11.43
CA PHE A 50 -26.35 -4.93 -10.09
C PHE A 50 -27.18 -5.76 -9.11
N SER A 51 -26.63 -6.01 -7.93
CA SER A 51 -27.33 -6.59 -6.78
C SER A 51 -27.14 -5.74 -5.55
N SER A 52 -28.23 -5.42 -4.90
CA SER A 52 -28.23 -4.77 -3.58
C SER A 52 -27.75 -5.71 -2.47
N PHE A 53 -27.79 -7.02 -2.70
CA PHE A 53 -27.55 -8.06 -1.71
C PHE A 53 -26.65 -9.18 -2.30
N GLY A 54 -25.38 -9.18 -1.91
CA GLY A 54 -24.52 -10.36 -2.00
C GLY A 54 -23.90 -10.72 -3.34
N HIS A 55 -23.29 -11.90 -3.36
CA HIS A 55 -22.59 -12.44 -4.50
C HIS A 55 -23.52 -12.65 -5.70
N LEU A 56 -23.08 -12.14 -6.84
CA LEU A 56 -23.62 -12.47 -8.13
C LEU A 56 -22.76 -13.58 -8.76
N THR A 57 -23.37 -14.72 -9.06
CA THR A 57 -22.81 -15.65 -10.03
C THR A 57 -23.15 -15.13 -11.41
N HIS A 58 -22.15 -14.93 -12.26
CA HIS A 58 -22.43 -14.43 -13.58
C HIS A 58 -21.93 -15.37 -14.68
N PRO A 59 -22.61 -15.36 -15.83
CA PRO A 59 -22.40 -16.37 -16.87
C PRO A 59 -21.18 -16.12 -17.76
N SER A 60 -20.57 -14.91 -17.72
CA SER A 60 -19.44 -14.59 -18.57
C SER A 60 -18.11 -15.02 -17.96
N PRO A 61 -17.21 -15.66 -18.73
CA PRO A 61 -15.88 -16.04 -18.26
C PRO A 61 -14.98 -14.83 -17.99
N ASN A 62 -15.28 -13.67 -18.60
CA ASN A 62 -14.50 -12.45 -18.51
C ASN A 62 -15.32 -11.35 -17.82
N ALA A 63 -14.92 -10.94 -16.62
CA ALA A 63 -15.69 -10.00 -15.84
C ALA A 63 -14.90 -9.14 -14.87
N LEU A 64 -15.46 -7.96 -14.62
CA LEU A 64 -15.06 -7.05 -13.56
C LEU A 64 -16.13 -7.04 -12.47
N SER A 65 -15.82 -7.55 -11.28
CA SER A 65 -16.71 -7.55 -10.12
C SER A 65 -16.28 -6.48 -9.12
N ILE A 66 -17.25 -5.69 -8.64
CA ILE A 66 -17.01 -4.59 -7.69
C ILE A 66 -17.91 -4.79 -6.48
N HIS A 67 -17.32 -5.05 -5.33
CA HIS A 67 -18.00 -5.27 -4.05
C HIS A 67 -17.87 -4.03 -3.16
N PHE A 68 -19.01 -3.46 -2.77
CA PHE A 68 -19.08 -2.22 -2.00
C PHE A 68 -19.26 -2.49 -0.50
N GLY A 69 -18.21 -2.95 0.16
CA GLY A 69 -18.20 -3.12 1.61
C GLY A 69 -18.33 -1.79 2.38
N LYS A 70 -18.62 -1.84 3.68
CA LYS A 70 -18.77 -0.64 4.52
C LYS A 70 -17.50 0.22 4.57
N GLN A 71 -16.34 -0.40 4.66
CA GLN A 71 -15.04 0.28 4.78
C GLN A 71 -14.11 0.05 3.59
N LEU A 72 -14.33 -1.03 2.85
CA LEU A 72 -13.48 -1.45 1.74
C LEU A 72 -14.31 -1.58 0.46
N LEU A 73 -13.71 -1.14 -0.63
CA LEU A 73 -14.09 -1.45 -1.99
C LEU A 73 -13.18 -2.56 -2.48
N THR A 74 -13.75 -3.69 -2.90
CA THR A 74 -12.98 -4.80 -3.48
C THR A 74 -13.33 -4.89 -4.96
N ILE A 75 -12.34 -4.87 -5.82
CA ILE A 75 -12.48 -4.98 -7.27
C ILE A 75 -11.71 -6.20 -7.73
N GLU A 76 -12.37 -7.08 -8.45
CA GLU A 76 -11.86 -8.35 -8.94
C GLU A 76 -11.98 -8.42 -10.45
N LEU A 77 -10.90 -8.75 -11.12
CA LEU A 77 -10.85 -9.01 -12.55
C LEU A 77 -10.72 -10.52 -12.77
N GLN A 78 -11.66 -11.08 -13.50
CA GLN A 78 -11.66 -12.48 -13.91
C GLN A 78 -11.46 -12.60 -15.42
N HIS A 79 -10.68 -13.59 -15.82
CA HIS A 79 -10.48 -14.00 -17.21
C HIS A 79 -10.53 -15.52 -17.29
N ASP A 80 -11.34 -16.05 -18.22
CA ASP A 80 -11.61 -17.49 -18.35
C ASP A 80 -12.03 -18.15 -17.03
N ASN A 81 -12.92 -17.50 -16.27
CA ASN A 81 -13.39 -17.90 -14.93
C ASN A 81 -12.28 -18.00 -13.87
N THR A 82 -11.09 -17.47 -14.14
CA THR A 82 -10.00 -17.42 -13.16
C THR A 82 -9.77 -15.99 -12.66
N LEU A 83 -9.55 -15.86 -11.35
CA LEU A 83 -9.21 -14.56 -10.76
C LEU A 83 -7.80 -14.15 -11.19
N VAL A 84 -7.71 -13.13 -12.04
CA VAL A 84 -6.43 -12.61 -12.54
C VAL A 84 -5.88 -11.51 -11.64
N GLN A 85 -6.77 -10.65 -11.11
CA GLN A 85 -6.37 -9.51 -10.30
C GLN A 85 -7.44 -9.16 -9.27
N GLN A 86 -6.99 -8.82 -8.05
CA GLN A 86 -7.84 -8.29 -6.99
C GLN A 86 -7.22 -7.02 -6.42
N LEU A 87 -8.04 -5.98 -6.26
CA LEU A 87 -7.66 -4.73 -5.60
C LEU A 87 -8.61 -4.44 -4.44
N GLN A 88 -8.04 -3.97 -3.33
CA GLN A 88 -8.80 -3.51 -2.18
C GLN A 88 -8.43 -2.07 -1.85
N VAL A 89 -9.42 -1.20 -1.77
CA VAL A 89 -9.26 0.23 -1.52
C VAL A 89 -10.14 0.65 -0.35
N ALA A 90 -9.57 1.44 0.55
CA ALA A 90 -10.34 2.02 1.64
C ALA A 90 -11.36 3.03 1.10
N ARG A 91 -12.63 2.86 1.46
CA ARG A 91 -13.70 3.82 1.15
C ARG A 91 -13.55 5.04 2.07
N ARG A 92 -12.67 5.95 1.69
CA ARG A 92 -12.48 7.24 2.35
C ARG A 92 -13.02 8.34 1.44
N GLY A 93 -13.74 9.29 2.00
CA GLY A 93 -14.18 10.44 1.22
C GLY A 93 -15.68 10.71 1.28
N PRO A 94 -16.20 11.55 0.37
CA PRO A 94 -17.58 12.00 0.38
C PRO A 94 -18.56 10.84 0.22
N ARG A 95 -19.80 11.05 0.71
CA ARG A 95 -20.90 10.07 0.64
C ARG A 95 -21.39 9.77 -0.79
N THR A 96 -20.72 10.29 -1.81
CA THR A 96 -21.09 10.17 -3.23
C THR A 96 -21.32 8.71 -3.65
N GLY A 97 -20.39 7.81 -3.31
CA GLY A 97 -20.54 6.39 -3.64
C GLY A 97 -21.74 5.73 -2.96
N ALA A 98 -22.09 6.14 -1.73
CA ALA A 98 -23.27 5.62 -1.04
C ALA A 98 -24.56 6.14 -1.69
N PHE A 99 -24.58 7.40 -2.10
CA PHE A 99 -25.72 8.00 -2.82
C PHE A 99 -25.97 7.31 -4.17
N LEU A 100 -24.93 7.10 -4.96
CA LEU A 100 -25.05 6.40 -6.25
C LEU A 100 -25.54 4.96 -6.10
N LEU A 101 -25.09 4.25 -5.08
CA LEU A 101 -25.57 2.89 -4.77
C LEU A 101 -27.04 2.89 -4.35
N GLN A 102 -27.45 3.86 -3.55
CA GLN A 102 -28.86 4.03 -3.18
C GLN A 102 -29.72 4.29 -4.40
N THR A 103 -29.28 5.18 -5.30
CA THR A 103 -30.00 5.46 -6.56
C THR A 103 -30.13 4.20 -7.42
N LEU A 104 -29.08 3.37 -7.54
CA LEU A 104 -29.18 2.09 -8.25
C LEU A 104 -30.17 1.13 -7.58
N THR A 105 -30.22 1.11 -6.26
CA THR A 105 -31.20 0.28 -5.53
C THR A 105 -32.64 0.74 -5.77
N GLU A 106 -32.87 2.05 -5.89
CA GLU A 106 -34.18 2.61 -6.24
C GLU A 106 -34.56 2.31 -7.70
N LEU A 107 -33.61 2.42 -8.64
CA LEU A 107 -33.80 2.08 -10.06
C LEU A 107 -34.09 0.59 -10.28
N GLN A 108 -33.72 -0.29 -9.35
CA GLN A 108 -34.10 -1.71 -9.39
C GLN A 108 -35.63 -1.90 -9.40
N MET A 109 -36.39 -0.94 -8.84
CA MET A 109 -37.86 -0.95 -8.88
C MET A 109 -38.43 -0.39 -10.21
N GLN A 110 -37.57 0.19 -11.06
CA GLN A 110 -37.93 0.80 -12.34
C GLN A 110 -36.94 0.36 -13.42
N PRO A 111 -36.88 -0.94 -13.78
CA PRO A 111 -35.87 -1.50 -14.66
C PRO A 111 -35.91 -0.95 -16.09
N ASP A 112 -36.99 -0.31 -16.50
CA ASP A 112 -37.13 0.32 -17.82
C ASP A 112 -36.33 1.61 -17.98
N GLU A 113 -35.90 2.22 -16.87
CA GLU A 113 -35.07 3.43 -16.82
C GLU A 113 -33.59 3.16 -17.16
N GLN A 114 -33.33 2.43 -18.26
CA GLN A 114 -32.00 1.97 -18.65
C GLN A 114 -30.99 3.11 -18.85
N ASN A 115 -31.40 4.22 -19.48
CA ASN A 115 -30.49 5.35 -19.70
C ASN A 115 -30.02 5.96 -18.38
N THR A 116 -30.91 6.13 -17.42
CA THR A 116 -30.60 6.62 -16.07
C THR A 116 -29.70 5.65 -15.33
N ALA A 117 -30.00 4.35 -15.40
CA ALA A 117 -29.19 3.30 -14.78
C ALA A 117 -27.75 3.28 -15.32
N ILE A 118 -27.57 3.37 -16.64
CA ILE A 118 -26.26 3.44 -17.30
C ILE A 118 -25.47 4.65 -16.81
N LEU A 119 -26.09 5.83 -16.74
CA LEU A 119 -25.41 7.05 -16.27
C LEU A 119 -24.97 6.95 -14.81
N VAL A 120 -25.80 6.35 -13.95
CA VAL A 120 -25.47 6.13 -12.54
C VAL A 120 -24.33 5.12 -12.39
N VAL A 121 -24.35 4.02 -13.16
CA VAL A 121 -23.26 3.03 -13.17
C VAL A 121 -21.96 3.69 -13.65
N LEU A 122 -21.96 4.44 -14.75
CA LEU A 122 -20.76 5.15 -15.23
C LEU A 122 -20.22 6.15 -14.21
N SER A 123 -21.10 6.87 -13.50
CA SER A 123 -20.71 7.76 -12.40
C SER A 123 -20.09 6.99 -11.23
N LEU A 124 -20.62 5.82 -10.91
CA LEU A 124 -20.08 4.95 -9.87
C LEU A 124 -18.71 4.37 -10.27
N LEU A 125 -18.52 3.97 -11.52
CA LEU A 125 -17.24 3.51 -12.05
C LEU A 125 -16.19 4.62 -12.05
N SER A 126 -16.58 5.85 -12.42
CA SER A 126 -15.70 7.02 -12.32
C SER A 126 -15.26 7.25 -10.88
N HIS A 127 -16.18 7.18 -9.92
CA HIS A 127 -15.87 7.30 -8.49
C HIS A 127 -14.90 6.19 -8.03
N CYS A 128 -15.10 4.94 -8.44
CA CYS A 128 -14.18 3.83 -8.14
C CYS A 128 -12.78 4.08 -8.71
N ARG A 129 -12.68 4.56 -9.97
CA ARG A 129 -11.42 4.92 -10.61
C ARG A 129 -10.68 6.02 -9.84
N ASP A 130 -11.38 7.05 -9.40
CA ASP A 130 -10.79 8.17 -8.68
C ASP A 130 -10.32 7.75 -7.28
N LEU A 131 -11.03 6.85 -6.59
CA LEU A 131 -10.58 6.24 -5.34
C LEU A 131 -9.29 5.46 -5.53
N LEU A 132 -9.20 4.62 -6.57
CA LEU A 132 -7.99 3.86 -6.92
C LEU A 132 -6.82 4.80 -7.25
N GLY A 133 -7.06 5.84 -8.04
CA GLY A 133 -6.06 6.84 -8.40
C GLY A 133 -5.51 7.57 -7.17
N SER A 134 -6.37 7.99 -6.26
CA SER A 134 -5.96 8.68 -5.02
C SER A 134 -5.14 7.79 -4.09
N ASP A 135 -5.49 6.52 -3.95
CA ASP A 135 -4.75 5.55 -3.12
C ASP A 135 -3.36 5.26 -3.71
N ILE A 136 -3.26 5.08 -5.02
CA ILE A 136 -1.98 4.87 -5.71
C ILE A 136 -1.07 6.09 -5.57
N HIS A 137 -1.58 7.30 -5.78
CA HIS A 137 -0.81 8.54 -5.59
C HIS A 137 -0.36 8.71 -4.13
N THR A 138 -1.22 8.41 -3.17
CA THR A 138 -0.90 8.48 -1.75
C THR A 138 0.16 7.45 -1.36
N ALA A 139 0.04 6.22 -1.83
CA ALA A 139 1.03 5.16 -1.59
C ALA A 139 2.38 5.49 -2.24
N SER A 140 2.37 6.01 -3.48
CA SER A 140 3.57 6.44 -4.19
C SER A 140 4.28 7.59 -3.47
N ARG A 141 3.53 8.63 -3.04
CA ARG A 141 4.06 9.76 -2.25
C ARG A 141 4.64 9.31 -0.91
N SER A 142 3.94 8.42 -0.20
CA SER A 142 4.41 7.89 1.07
C SER A 142 5.70 7.08 0.91
N ARG A 143 5.81 6.28 -0.16
CA ARG A 143 7.03 5.53 -0.46
C ARG A 143 8.19 6.46 -0.84
N ALA A 144 7.96 7.46 -1.68
CA ALA A 144 8.97 8.44 -2.05
C ALA A 144 9.47 9.23 -0.82
N LEU A 145 8.56 9.63 0.06
CA LEU A 145 8.91 10.29 1.32
C LEU A 145 9.73 9.38 2.24
N PHE A 146 9.32 8.12 2.38
CA PHE A 146 10.08 7.13 3.18
C PHE A 146 11.51 6.97 2.65
N GLU A 147 11.69 6.81 1.34
CA GLU A 147 13.02 6.68 0.72
C GLU A 147 13.87 7.95 0.90
N ALA A 148 13.27 9.14 0.81
CA ALA A 148 13.96 10.39 1.08
C ALA A 148 14.44 10.49 2.54
N ILE A 149 13.58 10.12 3.50
CA ILE A 149 13.93 10.12 4.92
C ILE A 149 14.99 9.06 5.21
N ARG A 150 14.87 7.88 4.62
CA ARG A 150 15.87 6.80 4.76
C ARG A 150 17.26 7.27 4.33
N ARG A 151 17.36 7.88 3.15
CA ARG A 151 18.61 8.44 2.64
C ARG A 151 19.16 9.52 3.56
N PHE A 152 18.32 10.42 4.03
CA PHE A 152 18.71 11.46 4.98
C PHE A 152 19.31 10.87 6.27
N ILE A 153 18.72 9.81 6.82
CA ILE A 153 19.24 9.11 8.00
C ILE A 153 20.59 8.46 7.68
N GLU A 154 20.74 7.81 6.53
CA GLU A 154 21.99 7.19 6.10
C GLU A 154 23.12 8.24 5.96
N GLU A 155 22.82 9.42 5.43
CA GLU A 155 23.80 10.51 5.25
C GLU A 155 24.13 11.22 6.57
N HIS A 156 23.20 11.31 7.51
CA HIS A 156 23.36 12.10 8.75
C HIS A 156 23.38 11.23 10.01
N HIS A 157 23.58 9.92 9.91
CA HIS A 157 23.51 8.96 11.02
C HIS A 157 24.42 9.30 12.20
N ALA A 158 25.55 9.96 11.95
CA ALA A 158 26.53 10.37 12.96
C ALA A 158 26.03 11.53 13.82
N SER A 159 25.06 12.31 13.36
CA SER A 159 24.52 13.45 14.11
C SER A 159 23.50 13.00 15.16
N ALA A 160 23.11 13.91 16.06
CA ALA A 160 22.12 13.67 17.11
C ALA A 160 20.70 13.64 16.51
N LEU A 161 20.41 12.64 15.65
CA LEU A 161 19.10 12.47 15.07
C LEU A 161 18.11 11.96 16.12
N THR A 162 16.97 12.62 16.20
CA THR A 162 15.80 12.18 16.94
C THR A 162 14.60 12.06 15.99
N ARG A 163 13.59 11.33 16.42
CA ARG A 163 12.33 11.24 15.68
C ARG A 163 11.73 12.64 15.42
N GLU A 164 11.81 13.51 16.40
CA GLU A 164 11.32 14.88 16.38
C GLU A 164 12.11 15.73 15.38
N SER A 165 13.45 15.67 15.42
CA SER A 165 14.31 16.46 14.52
C SER A 165 14.16 16.04 13.05
N VAL A 166 14.05 14.73 12.79
CA VAL A 166 13.83 14.22 11.42
C VAL A 166 12.43 14.58 10.94
N ALA A 167 11.40 14.42 11.77
CA ALA A 167 10.04 14.82 11.41
C ALA A 167 9.95 16.32 11.08
N GLN A 168 10.63 17.17 11.83
CA GLN A 168 10.70 18.61 11.57
C GLN A 168 11.42 18.91 10.25
N ALA A 169 12.52 18.24 9.94
CA ALA A 169 13.27 18.43 8.69
C ALA A 169 12.43 18.11 7.44
N PHE A 170 11.48 17.20 7.56
CA PHE A 170 10.58 16.81 6.47
C PHE A 170 9.16 17.40 6.58
N TYR A 171 8.95 18.36 7.50
CA TYR A 171 7.64 19.02 7.71
C TYR A 171 6.49 18.05 7.95
N ILE A 172 6.72 16.97 8.70
CA ILE A 172 5.72 15.98 9.08
C ILE A 172 5.63 15.84 10.61
N SER A 173 4.55 15.22 11.08
CA SER A 173 4.46 14.93 12.51
C SER A 173 5.33 13.72 12.91
N PRO A 174 5.88 13.67 14.14
CA PRO A 174 6.61 12.49 14.62
C PRO A 174 5.80 11.20 14.59
N ASN A 175 4.49 11.28 14.82
CA ASN A 175 3.59 10.14 14.74
C ASN A 175 3.44 9.61 13.30
N TYR A 176 3.36 10.51 12.32
CA TYR A 176 3.31 10.12 10.92
C TYR A 176 4.63 9.47 10.47
N LEU A 177 5.78 10.00 10.92
CA LEU A 177 7.09 9.38 10.71
C LEU A 177 7.12 7.95 11.23
N SER A 178 6.68 7.73 12.48
CA SER A 178 6.65 6.39 13.09
C SER A 178 5.76 5.43 12.29
N HIS A 179 4.57 5.90 11.89
CA HIS A 179 3.64 5.12 11.08
C HIS A 179 4.24 4.78 9.69
N LEU A 180 4.96 5.71 9.08
CA LEU A 180 5.62 5.55 7.79
C LEU A 180 6.68 4.43 7.84
N PHE A 181 7.52 4.46 8.89
CA PHE A 181 8.55 3.44 9.12
C PHE A 181 7.94 2.06 9.38
N GLN A 182 6.90 1.97 10.20
CA GLN A 182 6.20 0.71 10.46
C GLN A 182 5.51 0.15 9.20
N LYS A 183 4.80 1.00 8.46
CA LYS A 183 3.96 0.55 7.34
C LYS A 183 4.79 0.20 6.09
N ILE A 184 5.85 0.95 5.78
CA ILE A 184 6.63 0.80 4.55
C ILE A 184 7.94 0.07 4.83
N GLY A 185 8.64 0.45 5.92
CA GLY A 185 9.92 -0.11 6.29
C GLY A 185 9.84 -1.40 7.10
N ASN A 186 8.67 -1.74 7.64
CA ASN A 186 8.46 -2.84 8.61
C ASN A 186 9.43 -2.80 9.80
N VAL A 187 9.90 -1.61 10.17
CA VAL A 187 10.89 -1.38 11.23
C VAL A 187 10.58 -0.08 11.96
N GLY A 188 10.92 0.02 13.25
CA GLY A 188 10.80 1.27 14.00
C GLY A 188 11.90 2.27 13.61
N PHE A 189 11.62 3.59 13.68
CA PHE A 189 12.59 4.65 13.38
C PHE A 189 13.91 4.50 14.16
N ASN A 190 13.83 4.31 15.48
CA ASN A 190 15.02 4.17 16.33
C ASN A 190 15.81 2.89 16.01
N GLU A 191 15.11 1.84 15.66
CA GLU A 191 15.73 0.58 15.26
C GLU A 191 16.47 0.74 13.94
N PHE A 192 15.85 1.38 12.95
CA PHE A 192 16.48 1.69 11.66
C PHE A 192 17.73 2.54 11.84
N LEU A 193 17.66 3.64 12.60
CA LEU A 193 18.81 4.49 12.90
C LEU A 193 19.94 3.68 13.59
N THR A 194 19.59 2.83 14.52
CA THR A 194 20.54 1.94 15.21
C THR A 194 21.21 0.98 14.25
N GLN A 195 20.46 0.31 13.40
CA GLN A 195 20.98 -0.61 12.37
C GLN A 195 21.92 0.10 11.42
N THR A 196 21.54 1.30 10.94
CA THR A 196 22.39 2.14 10.08
C THR A 196 23.73 2.46 10.75
N ARG A 197 23.71 2.93 12.00
CA ARG A 197 24.94 3.23 12.78
C ARG A 197 25.82 2.01 12.98
N LEU A 198 25.23 0.85 13.29
CA LEU A 198 25.96 -0.40 13.48
C LEU A 198 26.58 -0.91 12.18
N GLU A 199 25.91 -0.72 11.04
CA GLU A 199 26.49 -1.10 9.75
C GLU A 199 27.71 -0.24 9.38
N HIS A 200 27.65 1.07 9.61
CA HIS A 200 28.82 1.94 9.48
C HIS A 200 29.95 1.53 10.42
N ALA A 201 29.62 1.17 11.66
CA ALA A 201 30.62 0.69 12.63
C ALA A 201 31.30 -0.61 12.14
N ARG A 202 30.56 -1.53 11.53
CA ARG A 202 31.15 -2.75 10.92
C ARG A 202 32.15 -2.42 9.83
N GLN A 203 31.85 -1.44 8.98
CA GLN A 203 32.75 -1.00 7.91
C GLN A 203 34.04 -0.40 8.48
N LEU A 204 33.92 0.49 9.51
CA LEU A 204 35.08 1.08 10.17
C LEU A 204 35.93 0.04 10.91
N LEU A 205 35.30 -0.97 11.54
CA LEU A 205 36.01 -2.06 12.20
C LEU A 205 36.82 -2.95 11.22
N LYS A 206 36.38 -3.05 9.98
CA LYS A 206 37.05 -3.81 8.92
C LYS A 206 38.20 -3.05 8.26
N GLY A 207 38.00 -1.74 8.07
CA GLY A 207 38.89 -0.92 7.23
C GLY A 207 39.98 -0.14 7.98
N TYR A 208 39.78 0.14 9.28
CA TYR A 208 40.59 1.09 10.02
C TYR A 208 40.99 0.58 11.40
N ASP A 209 42.23 0.88 11.83
CA ASP A 209 42.68 0.60 13.19
C ASP A 209 42.39 1.75 14.15
N LEU A 210 41.12 2.18 14.17
CA LEU A 210 40.61 3.21 15.09
C LEU A 210 40.28 2.60 16.45
N LYS A 211 40.39 3.39 17.51
CA LYS A 211 39.93 2.96 18.85
C LYS A 211 38.40 2.74 18.81
N ILE A 212 37.94 1.73 19.55
CA ILE A 212 36.51 1.40 19.61
C ILE A 212 35.67 2.61 20.06
N LYS A 213 36.21 3.42 20.98
CA LYS A 213 35.55 4.64 21.43
C LYS A 213 35.37 5.66 20.29
N ASP A 214 36.37 5.81 19.43
CA ASP A 214 36.34 6.76 18.31
C ASP A 214 35.37 6.27 17.23
N ILE A 215 35.34 4.96 16.95
CA ILE A 215 34.34 4.36 16.06
C ILE A 215 32.92 4.61 16.58
N ALA A 216 32.68 4.38 17.88
CA ALA A 216 31.37 4.67 18.49
C ALA A 216 30.96 6.13 18.26
N ALA A 217 31.84 7.08 18.55
CA ALA A 217 31.58 8.50 18.37
C ALA A 217 31.33 8.86 16.89
N THR A 218 32.15 8.36 15.97
CA THR A 218 32.02 8.57 14.51
C THR A 218 30.68 8.04 13.98
N CYS A 219 30.17 6.96 14.58
CA CYS A 219 28.85 6.40 14.21
C CYS A 219 27.67 7.06 14.96
N GLY A 220 27.90 8.12 15.75
CA GLY A 220 26.85 8.87 16.43
C GLY A 220 26.40 8.27 17.77
N PHE A 221 27.19 7.39 18.39
CA PHE A 221 26.93 6.91 19.74
C PHE A 221 27.62 7.80 20.77
N THR A 222 26.88 8.37 21.69
CA THR A 222 27.42 9.22 22.78
C THR A 222 28.11 8.40 23.87
N ASP A 223 27.69 7.14 24.07
CA ASP A 223 28.26 6.21 25.06
C ASP A 223 28.84 4.96 24.35
N SER A 224 30.15 4.81 24.48
CA SER A 224 30.88 3.65 23.90
C SER A 224 30.54 2.33 24.57
N ASN A 225 30.15 2.31 25.86
CA ASN A 225 29.73 1.09 26.53
C ASN A 225 28.34 0.65 26.04
N TYR A 226 27.44 1.61 25.84
CA TYR A 226 26.15 1.35 25.22
C TYR A 226 26.32 0.81 23.79
N PHE A 227 27.19 1.42 22.99
CA PHE A 227 27.56 0.93 21.68
C PHE A 227 28.06 -0.53 21.70
N CYS A 228 29.00 -0.85 22.59
CA CYS A 228 29.55 -2.21 22.69
C CYS A 228 28.48 -3.26 23.03
N ARG A 229 27.56 -2.94 23.97
CA ARG A 229 26.45 -3.82 24.32
C ARG A 229 25.49 -4.02 23.13
N LEU A 230 25.16 -2.95 22.44
CA LEU A 230 24.24 -2.96 21.32
C LEU A 230 24.86 -3.72 20.12
N PHE A 231 26.13 -3.44 19.81
CA PHE A 231 26.86 -4.14 18.77
C PHE A 231 26.92 -5.64 19.03
N ARG A 232 27.22 -6.06 20.27
CA ARG A 232 27.24 -7.47 20.65
C ARG A 232 25.85 -8.11 20.54
N LYS A 233 24.79 -7.39 20.90
CA LYS A 233 23.42 -7.86 20.75
C LYS A 233 23.05 -8.15 19.29
N HIS A 234 23.52 -7.34 18.34
CA HIS A 234 23.18 -7.46 16.92
C HIS A 234 24.15 -8.33 16.10
N THR A 235 25.36 -8.58 16.61
CA THR A 235 26.42 -9.34 15.88
C THR A 235 26.90 -10.57 16.64
N GLU A 236 26.36 -10.82 17.85
CA GLU A 236 26.74 -11.88 18.79
C GLU A 236 28.19 -11.78 19.29
N ARG A 237 28.94 -10.75 18.88
CA ARG A 237 30.34 -10.52 19.19
C ARG A 237 30.57 -9.07 19.63
N SER A 238 31.57 -8.86 20.50
CA SER A 238 32.03 -7.51 20.78
C SER A 238 32.72 -6.87 19.57
N PRO A 239 32.77 -5.53 19.46
CA PRO A 239 33.48 -4.84 18.39
C PRO A 239 34.93 -5.28 18.23
N SER A 240 35.65 -5.53 19.35
CA SER A 240 37.04 -5.98 19.34
C SER A 240 37.20 -7.41 18.82
N GLU A 241 36.29 -8.32 19.18
CA GLU A 241 36.26 -9.68 18.67
C GLU A 241 35.91 -9.72 17.18
N TYR A 242 34.96 -8.88 16.75
CA TYR A 242 34.56 -8.74 15.34
C TYR A 242 35.74 -8.27 14.47
N ARG A 243 36.48 -7.24 14.92
CA ARG A 243 37.69 -6.76 14.26
C ARG A 243 38.74 -7.85 14.11
N ARG A 244 39.09 -8.52 15.23
CA ARG A 244 40.14 -9.55 15.27
C ARG A 244 39.85 -10.69 14.31
N GLN A 245 38.61 -11.15 14.29
CA GLN A 245 38.22 -12.22 13.38
C GLN A 245 38.36 -11.81 11.92
N TYR A 246 37.88 -10.61 11.55
CA TYR A 246 38.00 -10.14 10.19
C TYR A 246 39.44 -10.05 9.71
N HIS A 247 40.37 -9.56 10.54
CA HIS A 247 41.81 -9.51 10.23
C HIS A 247 42.45 -10.89 10.16
N SER A 248 42.04 -11.85 11.00
CA SER A 248 42.54 -13.22 10.92
C SER A 248 42.08 -13.95 9.66
N GLU A 249 40.87 -13.71 9.20
CA GLU A 249 40.34 -14.25 7.94
C GLU A 249 41.05 -13.69 6.71
N LEU A 250 41.48 -12.42 6.74
CA LEU A 250 42.24 -11.80 5.67
C LEU A 250 43.66 -12.34 5.58
N THR A 251 44.31 -12.64 6.71
CA THR A 251 45.65 -13.23 6.75
C THR A 251 45.65 -14.70 6.36
N ALA A 252 44.60 -15.44 6.60
CA ALA A 252 44.45 -16.84 6.21
C ALA A 252 44.16 -17.04 4.70
N LYS A 253 43.75 -15.98 3.99
CA LYS A 253 43.49 -16.03 2.52
C LYS A 253 44.65 -15.54 1.66
N LYS A 254 45.77 -15.14 2.25
CA LYS A 254 47.00 -14.82 1.58
C LYS A 254 48.00 -15.98 1.66
#